data_7fc1e4f8222eb59f46fe9f7f1fe52788
#
_entry.id   7fc1e4f8222eb59f46fe9f7f1fe52788
#
_cell.length_a   1.000
_cell.length_b   1.000
_cell.length_c   1.000
_cell.angle_alpha   90.00
_cell.angle_beta   90.00
_cell.angle_gamma   90.00
#
_symmetry.space_group_name_H-M   'P 1'
#
loop_
_entity.id
_entity.type
_entity.pdbx_description
1 polymer ?
#
loop_
_entity_poly.entity_id
_entity_poly.type
_entity_poly.pdbx_seq_one_letter_code
_entity_poly.pdbx_strand_id
1 'polypeptide(L)' 'MNKRKLNYTKLWKILKSRGLTRYYLVNNALGYTMSTATLAKLGKGQSVTTETLLDICNLLDVDLDEIVETEVIVTDE' A
#
# COMPACT_ATOMS: atom_id res chain seq x y z
N MET A 1 10.70 -18.56 15.33
CA MET A 1 9.97 -18.70 14.05
C MET A 1 9.93 -17.37 13.33
N ASN A 2 10.09 -17.38 12.03
CA ASN A 2 10.06 -16.16 11.23
C ASN A 2 8.71 -16.02 10.55
N LYS A 3 8.17 -14.81 10.58
CA LYS A 3 6.94 -14.47 9.87
C LYS A 3 7.25 -13.37 8.86
N ARG A 4 6.50 -13.36 7.77
CA ARG A 4 6.58 -12.30 6.78
C ARG A 4 5.36 -11.41 6.89
N LYS A 5 5.56 -10.13 6.72
CA LYS A 5 4.45 -9.19 6.56
C LYS A 5 4.73 -8.25 5.42
N LEU A 6 3.68 -7.64 4.89
CA LEU A 6 3.83 -6.61 3.87
C LEU A 6 4.15 -5.28 4.52
N ASN A 7 4.91 -4.45 3.81
CA ASN A 7 5.00 -3.04 4.12
C ASN A 7 4.79 -2.23 2.84
N TYR A 8 4.44 -0.99 3.01
CA TYR A 8 4.06 -0.11 1.90
C TYR A 8 5.03 1.06 1.74
N THR A 9 6.24 0.91 2.22
CA THR A 9 7.25 1.98 2.15
C THR A 9 7.51 2.41 0.71
N LYS A 10 7.55 1.46 -0.21
CA LYS A 10 7.75 1.76 -1.63
C LYS A 10 6.62 2.64 -2.18
N LEU A 11 5.38 2.37 -1.77
CA LEU A 11 4.22 3.17 -2.19
C LEU A 11 4.38 4.63 -1.77
N TRP A 12 4.77 4.86 -0.51
CA TRP A 12 4.95 6.22 0.00
C TRP A 12 6.07 6.95 -0.73
N LYS A 13 7.14 6.24 -1.07
CA LYS A 13 8.24 6.80 -1.84
C LYS A 13 7.81 7.23 -3.24
N ILE A 14 6.97 6.41 -3.90
CA ILE A 14 6.45 6.75 -5.23
C ILE A 14 5.59 8.02 -5.15
N LEU A 15 4.67 8.08 -4.20
CA LEU A 15 3.82 9.27 -4.02
C LEU A 15 4.66 10.50 -3.79
N LYS A 16 5.65 10.41 -2.92
CA LYS A 16 6.53 11.53 -2.61
C LYS A 16 7.32 11.98 -3.84
N SER A 17 7.85 11.02 -4.61
CA SER A 17 8.62 11.32 -5.81
C SER A 17 7.80 12.01 -6.89
N ARG A 18 6.49 11.78 -6.91
CA ARG A 18 5.55 12.39 -7.85
C ARG A 18 4.90 13.66 -7.32
N GLY A 19 5.24 14.08 -6.09
CA GLY A 19 4.63 15.25 -5.46
C GLY A 19 3.18 15.03 -5.06
N LEU A 20 2.78 13.77 -4.79
CA LEU A 20 1.41 13.41 -4.46
C LEU A 20 1.26 13.17 -2.96
N THR A 21 0.08 13.49 -2.44
CA THR A 21 -0.27 13.17 -1.04
C THR A 21 -0.91 11.80 -0.97
N ARG A 22 -1.01 11.26 0.24
CA ARG A 22 -1.72 9.98 0.47
C ARG A 22 -3.20 10.08 0.08
N TYR A 23 -3.81 11.24 0.26
CA TYR A 23 -5.21 11.46 -0.10
C TYR A 23 -5.46 11.37 -1.60
N TYR A 24 -4.42 11.52 -2.42
CA TYR A 24 -4.53 11.30 -3.85
C TYR A 24 -5.12 9.92 -4.17
N LEU A 25 -4.76 8.91 -3.38
CA LEU A 25 -5.26 7.55 -3.57
C LEU A 25 -6.76 7.46 -3.37
N VAL A 26 -7.29 8.14 -2.37
CA VAL A 26 -8.74 8.14 -2.10
C VAL A 26 -9.49 8.96 -3.15
N ASN A 27 -8.96 10.11 -3.49
CA ASN A 27 -9.66 11.07 -4.35
C ASN A 27 -9.66 10.67 -5.83
N ASN A 28 -8.73 9.82 -6.25
CA ASN A 28 -8.52 9.52 -7.67
C ASN A 28 -8.61 8.03 -8.00
N ALA A 29 -8.82 7.16 -7.02
CA ALA A 29 -8.93 5.73 -7.26
C ALA A 29 -10.15 5.42 -8.12
N LEU A 30 -9.97 4.53 -9.10
CA LEU A 30 -11.03 4.13 -10.03
C LEU A 30 -11.93 3.04 -9.46
N GLY A 31 -11.47 2.31 -8.43
CA GLY A 31 -12.24 1.27 -7.77
C GLY A 31 -12.94 1.80 -6.52
N TYR A 32 -13.82 0.97 -5.96
CA TYR A 32 -14.59 1.33 -4.77
C TYR A 32 -13.95 0.83 -3.48
N THR A 33 -12.77 0.23 -3.57
CA THR A 33 -12.08 -0.34 -2.40
C THR A 33 -11.33 0.72 -1.58
N MET A 34 -11.00 1.85 -2.19
CA MET A 34 -10.22 2.89 -1.54
C MET A 34 -11.11 3.86 -0.80
N SER A 35 -10.90 3.96 0.50
CA SER A 35 -11.61 4.87 1.39
C SER A 35 -10.63 5.46 2.39
N THR A 36 -11.06 6.45 3.17
CA THR A 36 -10.22 7.00 4.23
C THR A 36 -9.87 5.94 5.27
N ALA A 37 -10.77 4.99 5.54
CA ALA A 37 -10.50 3.88 6.44
C ALA A 37 -9.41 2.96 5.86
N THR A 38 -9.47 2.66 4.57
CA THR A 38 -8.44 1.86 3.89
C THR A 38 -7.11 2.59 3.89
N LEU A 39 -7.11 3.89 3.64
CA LEU A 39 -5.90 4.69 3.69
C LEU A 39 -5.26 4.66 5.08
N ALA A 40 -6.07 4.72 6.14
CA ALA A 40 -5.58 4.60 7.50
C ALA A 40 -4.92 3.25 7.76
N LYS A 41 -5.49 2.16 7.24
CA LYS A 41 -4.88 0.82 7.33
C LYS A 41 -3.53 0.78 6.63
N LEU A 42 -3.44 1.33 5.43
CA LEU A 42 -2.18 1.41 4.68
C LEU A 42 -1.14 2.20 5.47
N GLY A 43 -1.53 3.32 6.07
CA GLY A 43 -0.62 4.15 6.85
C GLY A 43 -0.09 3.45 8.10
N LYS A 44 -0.86 2.50 8.66
CA LYS A 44 -0.47 1.71 9.83
C LYS A 44 0.25 0.41 9.46
N GLY A 45 0.42 0.12 8.18
CA GLY A 45 0.99 -1.13 7.72
C GLY A 45 0.08 -2.34 7.92
N GLN A 46 -1.23 -2.11 8.04
CA GLN A 46 -2.21 -3.18 8.21
C GLN A 46 -2.60 -3.78 6.86
N SER A 47 -3.11 -5.01 6.90
CA SER A 47 -3.51 -5.71 5.70
C SER A 47 -4.70 -5.06 5.02
N VAL A 48 -4.66 -5.00 3.70
CA VAL A 48 -5.78 -4.59 2.85
C VAL A 48 -5.97 -5.68 1.81
N THR A 49 -7.10 -5.63 1.10
CA THR A 49 -7.37 -6.64 0.07
C THR A 49 -6.44 -6.46 -1.13
N THR A 50 -6.18 -7.56 -1.82
CA THR A 50 -5.40 -7.54 -3.06
C THR A 50 -6.04 -6.61 -4.09
N GLU A 51 -7.35 -6.57 -4.14
CA GLU A 51 -8.09 -5.69 -5.05
C GLU A 51 -7.75 -4.22 -4.79
N THR A 52 -7.65 -3.81 -3.53
CA THR A 52 -7.22 -2.46 -3.16
C THR A 52 -5.81 -2.17 -3.68
N LEU A 53 -4.90 -3.12 -3.52
CA LEU A 53 -3.52 -2.97 -4.01
C LEU A 53 -3.48 -2.84 -5.53
N LEU A 54 -4.30 -3.61 -6.24
CA LEU A 54 -4.38 -3.52 -7.70
C LEU A 54 -5.00 -2.20 -8.15
N ASP A 55 -5.98 -1.67 -7.42
CA ASP A 55 -6.54 -0.35 -7.70
C ASP A 55 -5.46 0.74 -7.61
N ILE A 56 -4.58 0.65 -6.62
CA ILE A 56 -3.44 1.57 -6.49
C ILE A 56 -2.49 1.41 -7.67
N CYS A 57 -2.19 0.18 -8.06
CA CYS A 57 -1.33 -0.08 -9.21
C CYS A 57 -1.91 0.53 -10.49
N ASN A 58 -3.20 0.36 -10.70
CA ASN A 58 -3.87 0.91 -11.88
C ASN A 58 -3.86 2.43 -11.87
N LEU A 59 -4.07 3.05 -10.70
CA LEU A 59 -4.06 4.50 -10.56
C LEU A 59 -2.68 5.09 -10.85
N LEU A 60 -1.63 4.46 -10.33
CA LEU A 60 -0.26 4.96 -10.45
C LEU A 60 0.49 4.41 -11.67
N ASP A 61 -0.12 3.48 -12.39
CA ASP A 61 0.49 2.79 -13.53
C ASP A 61 1.81 2.13 -13.16
N VAL A 62 1.77 1.30 -12.12
CA VAL A 62 2.91 0.55 -11.60
C VAL A 62 2.49 -0.88 -11.33
N ASP A 63 3.49 -1.75 -11.18
CA ASP A 63 3.25 -3.15 -10.80
C ASP A 63 3.22 -3.31 -9.28
N LEU A 64 2.66 -4.42 -8.84
CA LEU A 64 2.47 -4.69 -7.42
C LEU A 64 3.78 -4.67 -6.63
N ASP A 65 4.85 -5.23 -7.20
CA ASP A 65 6.17 -5.27 -6.56
C ASP A 65 6.81 -3.88 -6.43
N GLU A 66 6.28 -2.88 -7.10
CA GLU A 66 6.76 -1.50 -7.00
C GLU A 66 6.14 -0.75 -5.82
N ILE A 67 5.05 -1.26 -5.25
CA ILE A 67 4.36 -0.61 -4.13
C ILE A 67 4.40 -1.39 -2.82
N VAL A 68 4.69 -2.69 -2.88
CA VAL A 68 4.75 -3.51 -1.67
C VAL A 68 6.07 -4.27 -1.63
N GLU A 69 6.50 -4.58 -0.42
CA GLU A 69 7.58 -5.52 -0.19
C GLU A 69 7.26 -6.30 1.08
N THR A 70 7.91 -7.45 1.21
CA THR A 70 7.76 -8.24 2.43
C THR A 70 8.96 -8.02 3.32
N GLU A 71 8.72 -8.04 4.62
CA GLU A 71 9.79 -8.04 5.62
C GLU A 71 9.64 -9.24 6.52
N VAL A 72 10.76 -9.74 6.99
CA VAL A 72 10.79 -10.88 7.91
C VAL A 72 10.82 -10.37 9.34
N ILE A 73 9.86 -10.83 10.13
CA ILE A 73 9.82 -10.55 11.56
C ILE A 73 10.29 -11.79 12.28
N VAL A 74 11.36 -11.64 13.05
CA VAL A 74 11.88 -12.73 13.88
C VAL A 74 11.08 -12.74 15.18
N THR A 75 10.49 -13.88 15.50
CA THR A 75 9.75 -14.06 16.74
C THR A 75 10.50 -15.02 17.66
N ASP A 76 10.58 -14.68 18.92
CA ASP A 76 11.29 -15.47 19.95
C ASP A 76 10.38 -16.55 20.53
N GLU A 77 10.05 -17.52 19.70
CA GLU A 77 9.25 -18.65 20.22
C GLU A 77 9.88 -19.98 19.94
#